data_6d83e41c245dd28827a8ab6777813544
#
_entry.id   6d83e41c245dd28827a8ab6777813544
#
_cell.length_a   1.000
_cell.length_b   1.000
_cell.length_c   1.000
_cell.angle_alpha   90.00
_cell.angle_beta   90.00
_cell.angle_gamma   90.00
#
_symmetry.space_group_name_H-M   'P 1'
#
loop_
_entity.id
_entity.type
_entity.pdbx_description
1 polymer ?
#
loop_
_entity_poly.entity_id
_entity_poly.type
_entity_poly.pdbx_seq_one_letter_code
_entity_poly.pdbx_strand_id
1 'polypeptide(L)'
;MVFHIKDFLKDESNATPAFVEAIGALNDGDTLCLDGGKFNLRPEGAFIKTYYMSNNDGGRKPIVMPIIGKKNVTVDGGGATLVFNDETLPVVIDNSENVCLKNFSIDYAVPMYAQAEIVEASDTRTVLKFDGEQFFCRVDRDGWWCFYSPKDGWEYHRTDALSLQFDPDGKPSSHSRPYFPYSGKPKDHGFLGGMFLDVRLEQLGENLIAMNGDYKNANINHKVGSSFVMTYASREFPGIFVTDSKDVNIEGITLYQTISMGIIAQMTENIRLHKVIATPRADLGRMLSTGADSTHFVNCRGKIEISHCSFTNMMDDAGNVHGNYHLYLERESEDTLILGFGHYQQKGVVTYKAGDTVDVIDSETNEIIVEAKAVKAELVGIDKIRLVLDRAIPEPTNEHWVTENISTAPEVHIHHTVSGFNRPRGFLLSTRGKVLVEKCKFSNMNSALQLSGELCNWYESGAALDVTVRDNDFENSAYAGGVAIYSCPRLRAVETNKDIIYSGKLLIEGNRFTQAEKRILQVSHAAEVVMRNNTFKKDATLPSHWQVNESGVSYEHCGQVEIEDL
;
A
#
# COMPACT_ATOMS: atom_id res chain seq x y z
N MET A 1 3.29 6.34 -34.55
CA MET A 1 2.61 7.63 -34.87
C MET A 1 2.43 8.42 -33.57
N VAL A 2 2.06 9.70 -33.69
CA VAL A 2 1.69 10.52 -32.53
C VAL A 2 0.21 10.89 -32.68
N PHE A 3 -0.57 10.57 -31.66
CA PHE A 3 -1.99 10.91 -31.54
C PHE A 3 -2.13 12.03 -30.51
N HIS A 4 -3.09 12.92 -30.69
CA HIS A 4 -3.40 13.98 -29.74
C HIS A 4 -4.81 13.76 -29.17
N ILE A 5 -4.97 13.80 -27.85
CA ILE A 5 -6.26 13.53 -27.20
C ILE A 5 -7.37 14.45 -27.70
N LYS A 6 -7.04 15.71 -28.06
CA LYS A 6 -7.99 16.70 -28.60
C LYS A 6 -8.68 16.23 -29.89
N ASP A 7 -8.02 15.35 -30.68
CA ASP A 7 -8.59 14.84 -31.94
C ASP A 7 -9.75 13.84 -31.68
N PHE A 8 -9.84 13.30 -30.46
CA PHE A 8 -10.89 12.41 -30.00
C PHE A 8 -11.93 13.10 -29.10
N LEU A 9 -11.60 14.27 -28.55
CA LEU A 9 -12.41 14.96 -27.56
C LEU A 9 -13.67 15.59 -28.18
N LYS A 10 -14.84 15.05 -27.81
CA LYS A 10 -16.16 15.53 -28.28
C LYS A 10 -16.95 16.26 -27.19
N ASP A 11 -16.64 15.98 -25.92
CA ASP A 11 -17.30 16.54 -24.74
C ASP A 11 -16.29 16.83 -23.65
N GLU A 12 -16.12 18.10 -23.29
CA GLU A 12 -15.21 18.55 -22.23
C GLU A 12 -15.77 18.30 -20.82
N SER A 13 -17.07 18.05 -20.68
CA SER A 13 -17.69 17.71 -19.40
C SER A 13 -17.41 16.27 -18.96
N ASN A 14 -17.12 15.38 -19.94
CA ASN A 14 -16.68 14.01 -19.72
C ASN A 14 -15.75 13.55 -20.85
N ALA A 15 -14.45 13.60 -20.61
CA ALA A 15 -13.43 13.18 -21.56
C ALA A 15 -13.21 11.65 -21.61
N THR A 16 -13.82 10.86 -20.74
CA THR A 16 -13.59 9.40 -20.65
C THR A 16 -13.75 8.67 -21.99
N PRO A 17 -14.80 8.88 -22.80
CA PRO A 17 -14.93 8.22 -24.10
C PRO A 17 -13.77 8.53 -25.04
N ALA A 18 -13.24 9.77 -25.02
CA ALA A 18 -12.08 10.16 -25.83
C ALA A 18 -10.80 9.40 -25.43
N PHE A 19 -10.56 9.23 -24.13
CA PHE A 19 -9.43 8.45 -23.63
C PHE A 19 -9.52 6.97 -24.03
N VAL A 20 -10.71 6.36 -23.90
CA VAL A 20 -10.93 4.97 -24.29
C VAL A 20 -10.73 4.80 -25.80
N GLU A 21 -11.27 5.70 -26.64
CA GLU A 21 -11.14 5.68 -28.08
C GLU A 21 -9.67 5.88 -28.52
N ALA A 22 -8.97 6.86 -27.93
CA ALA A 22 -7.57 7.16 -28.24
C ALA A 22 -6.63 6.00 -27.87
N ILE A 23 -6.75 5.43 -26.66
CA ILE A 23 -5.96 4.25 -26.25
C ILE A 23 -6.26 3.04 -27.16
N GLY A 24 -7.52 2.86 -27.53
CA GLY A 24 -7.92 1.79 -28.47
C GLY A 24 -7.21 1.91 -29.82
N ALA A 25 -7.02 3.12 -30.33
CA ALA A 25 -6.40 3.42 -31.63
C ALA A 25 -4.89 3.19 -31.68
N LEU A 26 -4.18 3.14 -30.51
CA LEU A 26 -2.73 2.98 -30.47
C LEU A 26 -2.29 1.61 -31.02
N ASN A 27 -1.29 1.64 -31.87
CA ASN A 27 -0.55 0.48 -32.35
C ASN A 27 0.85 0.44 -31.72
N ASP A 28 1.61 -0.60 -32.05
CA ASP A 28 3.01 -0.76 -31.61
C ASP A 28 3.87 0.46 -32.02
N GLY A 29 4.57 1.03 -31.03
CA GLY A 29 5.43 2.20 -31.19
C GLY A 29 4.71 3.56 -31.20
N ASP A 30 3.42 3.61 -30.94
CA ASP A 30 2.65 4.85 -30.96
C ASP A 30 2.73 5.64 -29.63
N THR A 31 2.52 6.93 -29.73
CA THR A 31 2.45 7.85 -28.58
C THR A 31 1.10 8.58 -28.56
N LEU A 32 0.45 8.62 -27.40
CA LEU A 32 -0.68 9.50 -27.13
C LEU A 32 -0.19 10.71 -26.34
N CYS A 33 -0.38 11.92 -26.89
CA CYS A 33 -0.13 13.19 -26.22
C CYS A 33 -1.42 13.77 -25.69
N LEU A 34 -1.45 14.13 -24.40
CA LEU A 34 -2.61 14.81 -23.79
C LEU A 34 -2.53 16.34 -23.97
N ASP A 35 -1.35 16.85 -24.36
CA ASP A 35 -1.09 18.27 -24.65
C ASP A 35 -1.31 19.22 -23.44
N GLY A 36 -1.26 18.68 -22.22
CA GLY A 36 -1.55 19.43 -20.99
C GLY A 36 -3.04 19.69 -20.75
N GLY A 37 -3.33 20.66 -19.90
CA GLY A 37 -4.70 21.04 -19.58
C GLY A 37 -5.36 20.20 -18.48
N LYS A 38 -6.67 20.37 -18.31
CA LYS A 38 -7.48 19.67 -17.31
C LYS A 38 -8.58 18.88 -18.00
N PHE A 39 -8.70 17.59 -17.65
CA PHE A 39 -9.74 16.70 -18.17
C PHE A 39 -10.66 16.25 -17.05
N ASN A 40 -11.97 16.43 -17.24
CA ASN A 40 -12.99 15.87 -16.36
C ASN A 40 -13.32 14.45 -16.83
N LEU A 41 -13.28 13.50 -15.91
CA LEU A 41 -13.39 12.07 -16.19
C LEU A 41 -14.47 11.45 -15.31
N ARG A 42 -15.38 10.70 -15.93
CA ARG A 42 -16.53 10.08 -15.29
C ARG A 42 -16.60 8.58 -15.64
N PRO A 43 -17.35 7.76 -14.87
CA PRO A 43 -17.55 6.35 -15.21
C PRO A 43 -18.26 6.13 -16.54
N GLU A 44 -19.09 7.08 -16.98
CA GLU A 44 -19.84 6.96 -18.24
C GLU A 44 -18.92 6.94 -19.46
N GLY A 45 -19.06 5.90 -20.26
CA GLY A 45 -18.22 5.68 -21.43
C GLY A 45 -16.86 5.02 -21.15
N ALA A 46 -16.60 4.66 -19.90
CA ALA A 46 -15.41 3.91 -19.53
C ALA A 46 -15.41 2.48 -20.10
N PHE A 47 -14.22 1.95 -20.32
CA PHE A 47 -14.04 0.53 -20.65
C PHE A 47 -14.31 -0.33 -19.42
N ILE A 48 -15.10 -1.40 -19.55
CA ILE A 48 -15.49 -2.23 -18.40
C ILE A 48 -14.79 -3.59 -18.47
N LYS A 49 -14.04 -3.91 -17.40
CA LYS A 49 -13.44 -5.25 -17.22
C LYS A 49 -13.45 -5.65 -15.75
N THR A 50 -13.56 -6.96 -15.48
CA THR A 50 -13.42 -7.51 -14.13
C THR A 50 -11.94 -7.76 -13.87
N TYR A 51 -11.44 -7.25 -12.73
CA TYR A 51 -10.11 -7.52 -12.22
C TYR A 51 -10.15 -8.00 -10.78
N TYR A 52 -9.21 -8.88 -10.46
CA TYR A 52 -8.84 -9.28 -9.12
C TYR A 52 -7.44 -8.74 -8.85
N MET A 53 -7.31 -7.96 -7.80
CA MET A 53 -6.07 -7.28 -7.44
C MET A 53 -5.67 -7.70 -6.04
N SER A 54 -4.46 -8.20 -5.87
CA SER A 54 -3.97 -8.60 -4.55
C SER A 54 -3.99 -7.40 -3.59
N ASN A 55 -4.40 -7.65 -2.36
CA ASN A 55 -4.54 -6.65 -1.28
C ASN A 55 -5.55 -5.53 -1.57
N ASN A 56 -6.39 -5.74 -2.60
CA ASN A 56 -7.51 -4.85 -2.98
C ASN A 56 -8.78 -5.64 -3.29
N ASP A 57 -9.89 -4.94 -3.35
CA ASP A 57 -11.17 -5.56 -3.66
C ASP A 57 -11.31 -5.80 -5.17
N GLY A 58 -11.54 -7.05 -5.54
CA GLY A 58 -11.81 -7.46 -6.91
C GLY A 58 -13.21 -7.01 -7.39
N GLY A 59 -13.46 -7.10 -8.68
CA GLY A 59 -14.78 -6.84 -9.23
C GLY A 59 -14.75 -6.15 -10.59
N ARG A 60 -15.92 -5.71 -11.03
CA ARG A 60 -16.12 -4.99 -12.29
C ARG A 60 -15.64 -3.54 -12.16
N LYS A 61 -14.72 -3.13 -13.02
CA LYS A 61 -14.06 -1.83 -12.97
C LYS A 61 -14.36 -0.99 -14.22
N PRO A 62 -14.88 0.25 -14.08
CA PRO A 62 -14.86 1.24 -15.13
C PRO A 62 -13.45 1.82 -15.26
N ILE A 63 -12.85 1.71 -16.46
CA ILE A 63 -11.44 2.04 -16.75
C ILE A 63 -11.38 3.16 -17.77
N VAL A 64 -10.63 4.21 -17.45
CA VAL A 64 -10.48 5.38 -18.34
C VAL A 64 -9.38 5.16 -19.37
N MET A 65 -8.21 4.69 -18.96
CA MET A 65 -7.09 4.38 -19.86
C MET A 65 -6.79 2.87 -19.87
N PRO A 66 -7.47 2.05 -20.70
CA PRO A 66 -7.27 0.62 -20.79
C PRO A 66 -6.11 0.27 -21.74
N ILE A 67 -4.87 0.31 -21.27
CA ILE A 67 -3.67 -0.08 -22.03
C ILE A 67 -3.53 -1.60 -21.93
N ILE A 68 -4.25 -2.31 -22.80
CA ILE A 68 -4.36 -3.78 -22.74
C ILE A 68 -3.78 -4.40 -24.01
N GLY A 69 -2.80 -5.32 -23.84
CA GLY A 69 -2.14 -6.02 -24.94
C GLY A 69 -1.32 -5.09 -25.85
N LYS A 70 -0.84 -3.96 -25.34
CA LYS A 70 -0.09 -2.96 -26.10
C LYS A 70 1.41 -3.19 -25.96
N LYS A 71 2.16 -2.80 -27.02
CA LYS A 71 3.63 -2.86 -27.02
C LYS A 71 4.23 -1.53 -27.45
N ASN A 72 5.35 -1.15 -26.81
CA ASN A 72 6.14 0.04 -27.14
C ASN A 72 5.31 1.33 -27.19
N VAL A 73 4.30 1.48 -26.33
CA VAL A 73 3.43 2.66 -26.33
C VAL A 73 3.80 3.64 -25.24
N THR A 74 3.61 4.93 -25.54
CA THR A 74 3.81 6.03 -24.60
C THR A 74 2.52 6.82 -24.46
N VAL A 75 2.17 7.15 -23.21
CA VAL A 75 1.16 8.18 -22.90
C VAL A 75 1.87 9.34 -22.24
N ASP A 76 1.95 10.48 -22.93
CA ASP A 76 2.58 11.72 -22.44
C ASP A 76 1.52 12.75 -22.09
N GLY A 77 1.41 13.05 -20.81
CA GLY A 77 0.44 14.02 -20.32
C GLY A 77 0.76 15.47 -20.70
N GLY A 78 2.03 15.81 -20.95
CA GLY A 78 2.41 17.20 -21.18
C GLY A 78 2.06 18.16 -20.03
N GLY A 79 1.94 17.63 -18.79
CA GLY A 79 1.51 18.37 -17.61
C GLY A 79 0.00 18.36 -17.37
N ALA A 80 -0.77 17.47 -18.01
CA ALA A 80 -2.21 17.36 -17.83
C ALA A 80 -2.62 17.00 -16.40
N THR A 81 -3.78 17.49 -15.97
CA THR A 81 -4.46 17.06 -14.74
C THR A 81 -5.71 16.27 -15.09
N LEU A 82 -5.74 15.00 -14.67
CA LEU A 82 -6.87 14.11 -14.83
C LEU A 82 -7.72 14.18 -13.55
N VAL A 83 -8.93 14.74 -13.67
CA VAL A 83 -9.83 14.97 -12.54
C VAL A 83 -11.01 14.02 -12.62
N PHE A 84 -11.06 13.10 -11.67
CA PHE A 84 -12.11 12.10 -11.57
C PHE A 84 -13.26 12.61 -10.70
N ASN A 85 -14.49 12.19 -11.05
CA ASN A 85 -15.69 12.68 -10.37
C ASN A 85 -16.45 11.57 -9.62
N ASP A 86 -16.03 10.31 -9.77
CA ASP A 86 -16.65 9.15 -9.13
C ASP A 86 -15.69 7.95 -9.17
N GLU A 87 -16.12 6.80 -8.65
CA GLU A 87 -15.36 5.53 -8.63
C GLU A 87 -15.00 5.06 -10.03
N THR A 88 -13.73 5.20 -10.36
CA THR A 88 -13.13 4.73 -11.62
C THR A 88 -11.73 4.21 -11.36
N LEU A 89 -11.26 3.32 -12.22
CA LEU A 89 -9.88 2.89 -12.31
C LEU A 89 -9.18 3.76 -13.37
N PRO A 90 -8.38 4.76 -12.98
CA PRO A 90 -7.83 5.74 -13.91
C PRO A 90 -7.01 5.10 -15.03
N VAL A 91 -6.06 4.22 -14.69
CA VAL A 91 -5.14 3.60 -15.66
C VAL A 91 -5.01 2.12 -15.39
N VAL A 92 -5.10 1.30 -16.42
CA VAL A 92 -4.74 -0.12 -16.41
C VAL A 92 -3.70 -0.38 -17.48
N ILE A 93 -2.62 -1.09 -17.10
CA ILE A 93 -1.63 -1.68 -18.02
C ILE A 93 -1.72 -3.20 -17.80
N ASP A 94 -2.23 -3.91 -18.80
CA ASP A 94 -2.51 -5.33 -18.70
C ASP A 94 -1.96 -6.09 -19.92
N ASN A 95 -1.21 -7.17 -19.68
CA ASN A 95 -0.60 -8.00 -20.72
C ASN A 95 0.12 -7.15 -21.79
N SER A 96 0.93 -6.18 -21.34
CA SER A 96 1.57 -5.19 -22.18
C SER A 96 3.08 -5.16 -21.96
N GLU A 97 3.83 -4.65 -22.95
CA GLU A 97 5.29 -4.68 -22.95
C GLU A 97 5.85 -3.31 -23.37
N ASN A 98 6.90 -2.83 -22.66
CA ASN A 98 7.56 -1.56 -22.91
C ASN A 98 6.57 -0.38 -22.98
N VAL A 99 5.83 -0.18 -21.89
CA VAL A 99 4.85 0.91 -21.75
C VAL A 99 5.44 2.04 -20.92
N CYS A 100 5.29 3.28 -21.41
CA CYS A 100 5.70 4.48 -20.69
C CYS A 100 4.50 5.38 -20.41
N LEU A 101 4.25 5.68 -19.12
CA LEU A 101 3.34 6.73 -18.67
C LEU A 101 4.15 7.89 -18.14
N LYS A 102 3.87 9.12 -18.61
CA LYS A 102 4.63 10.28 -18.11
C LYS A 102 3.87 11.60 -18.09
N ASN A 103 4.29 12.48 -17.17
CA ASN A 103 3.98 13.91 -17.15
C ASN A 103 2.48 14.24 -17.02
N PHE A 104 1.75 13.60 -16.09
CA PHE A 104 0.37 14.01 -15.75
C PHE A 104 0.10 13.85 -14.25
N SER A 105 -1.03 14.38 -13.80
CA SER A 105 -1.49 14.22 -12.43
C SER A 105 -2.89 13.59 -12.36
N ILE A 106 -3.15 12.87 -11.27
CA ILE A 106 -4.44 12.27 -10.91
C ILE A 106 -4.98 12.99 -9.70
N ASP A 107 -6.22 13.46 -9.78
CA ASP A 107 -6.94 14.14 -8.69
C ASP A 107 -8.43 13.81 -8.74
N TYR A 108 -9.17 14.13 -7.67
CA TYR A 108 -10.63 14.01 -7.61
C TYR A 108 -11.28 15.37 -7.37
N ALA A 109 -12.38 15.62 -8.07
CA ALA A 109 -13.13 16.88 -7.94
C ALA A 109 -13.70 17.05 -6.53
N VAL A 110 -14.31 15.99 -6.00
CA VAL A 110 -14.67 15.84 -4.59
C VAL A 110 -13.83 14.68 -4.06
N PRO A 111 -13.01 14.88 -3.01
CA PRO A 111 -12.18 13.84 -2.47
C PRO A 111 -12.98 12.62 -2.00
N MET A 112 -12.48 11.42 -2.29
CA MET A 112 -13.09 10.17 -1.89
C MET A 112 -12.64 9.73 -0.47
N TYR A 113 -12.43 10.70 0.39
CA TYR A 113 -12.25 10.59 1.84
C TYR A 113 -12.89 11.81 2.49
N ALA A 114 -13.09 11.79 3.80
CA ALA A 114 -13.64 12.91 4.53
C ALA A 114 -12.55 13.59 5.37
N GLN A 115 -12.65 14.91 5.47
CA GLN A 115 -11.81 15.73 6.32
C GLN A 115 -12.66 16.79 7.02
N ALA A 116 -12.45 16.93 8.32
CA ALA A 116 -13.13 17.93 9.14
C ALA A 116 -12.16 18.60 10.11
N GLU A 117 -12.42 19.82 10.50
CA GLU A 117 -11.74 20.48 11.61
C GLU A 117 -12.33 20.00 12.95
N ILE A 118 -11.49 19.70 13.92
CA ILE A 118 -11.90 19.45 15.30
C ILE A 118 -12.11 20.81 15.98
N VAL A 119 -13.38 21.16 16.24
CA VAL A 119 -13.75 22.45 16.86
C VAL A 119 -14.05 22.35 18.36
N GLU A 120 -14.32 21.14 18.85
CA GLU A 120 -14.48 20.84 20.28
C GLU A 120 -13.88 19.46 20.56
N ALA A 121 -13.19 19.29 21.68
CA ALA A 121 -12.63 18.02 22.13
C ALA A 121 -12.65 17.91 23.64
N SER A 122 -13.07 16.73 24.14
CA SER A 122 -13.07 16.34 25.54
C SER A 122 -12.88 14.83 25.67
N ASP A 123 -12.80 14.32 26.90
CA ASP A 123 -12.69 12.89 27.19
C ASP A 123 -13.87 12.05 26.63
N THR A 124 -15.02 12.69 26.34
CA THR A 124 -16.26 11.99 25.94
C THR A 124 -16.95 12.56 24.71
N ARG A 125 -16.49 13.67 24.17
CA ARG A 125 -17.12 14.35 23.05
C ARG A 125 -16.10 15.02 22.16
N THR A 126 -16.29 14.87 20.84
CA THR A 126 -15.53 15.59 19.82
C THR A 126 -16.52 16.14 18.80
N VAL A 127 -16.36 17.41 18.43
CA VAL A 127 -17.19 18.05 17.41
C VAL A 127 -16.35 18.30 16.16
N LEU A 128 -16.84 17.81 15.04
CA LEU A 128 -16.24 17.89 13.71
C LEU A 128 -17.01 18.91 12.88
N LYS A 129 -16.26 19.82 12.25
CA LYS A 129 -16.79 20.80 11.30
C LYS A 129 -16.23 20.50 9.90
N PHE A 130 -17.11 20.11 8.99
CA PHE A 130 -16.80 19.93 7.57
C PHE A 130 -16.83 21.28 6.85
N ASP A 131 -16.06 21.47 5.78
CA ASP A 131 -16.00 22.75 5.06
C ASP A 131 -17.24 23.02 4.21
N GLY A 132 -17.98 21.98 3.80
CA GLY A 132 -19.17 22.11 2.94
C GLY A 132 -18.86 22.53 1.49
N GLU A 133 -17.60 22.56 1.10
CA GLU A 133 -17.13 22.90 -0.26
C GLU A 133 -16.50 21.70 -0.97
N GLN A 134 -15.63 20.96 -0.26
CA GLN A 134 -14.94 19.77 -0.72
C GLN A 134 -15.37 18.52 0.04
N PHE A 135 -15.67 18.66 1.34
CA PHE A 135 -15.97 17.56 2.24
C PHE A 135 -17.40 17.67 2.76
N PHE A 136 -18.21 16.67 2.44
CA PHE A 136 -19.63 16.65 2.78
C PHE A 136 -19.93 15.40 3.60
N CYS A 137 -20.49 15.60 4.79
CA CYS A 137 -20.89 14.53 5.67
C CYS A 137 -22.13 14.93 6.47
N ARG A 138 -23.02 13.96 6.66
CA ARG A 138 -24.17 14.08 7.55
C ARG A 138 -24.38 12.80 8.33
N VAL A 139 -25.16 12.87 9.39
CA VAL A 139 -25.66 11.67 10.08
C VAL A 139 -26.95 11.24 9.37
N ASP A 140 -27.01 9.98 8.95
CA ASP A 140 -28.21 9.43 8.30
C ASP A 140 -29.29 9.07 9.32
N ARG A 141 -30.44 8.57 8.82
CA ARG A 141 -31.59 8.17 9.65
C ARG A 141 -31.30 7.03 10.62
N ASP A 142 -30.30 6.21 10.30
CA ASP A 142 -29.89 5.06 11.12
C ASP A 142 -28.78 5.41 12.12
N GLY A 143 -28.35 6.69 12.15
CA GLY A 143 -27.30 7.20 13.02
C GLY A 143 -25.90 6.90 12.53
N TRP A 144 -25.70 6.63 11.24
CA TRP A 144 -24.42 6.30 10.64
C TRP A 144 -23.81 7.51 9.90
N TRP A 145 -22.56 7.40 9.55
CA TRP A 145 -21.90 8.34 8.65
C TRP A 145 -22.50 8.26 7.24
N CYS A 146 -22.90 9.40 6.68
CA CYS A 146 -23.26 9.52 5.29
C CYS A 146 -22.33 10.54 4.63
N PHE A 147 -21.34 10.06 3.88
CA PHE A 147 -20.45 10.85 3.04
C PHE A 147 -21.10 11.01 1.67
N TYR A 148 -21.09 12.21 1.10
CA TYR A 148 -21.81 12.44 -0.16
C TYR A 148 -21.20 13.55 -1.02
N SER A 149 -21.49 13.54 -2.33
CA SER A 149 -21.19 14.64 -3.23
C SER A 149 -22.50 15.25 -3.74
N PRO A 150 -22.80 16.51 -3.41
CA PRO A 150 -23.98 17.18 -3.97
C PRO A 150 -23.82 17.49 -5.47
N LYS A 151 -22.59 17.46 -6.01
CA LYS A 151 -22.29 17.74 -7.42
C LYS A 151 -22.41 16.51 -8.29
N ASP A 152 -21.96 15.34 -7.77
CA ASP A 152 -21.84 14.10 -8.54
C ASP A 152 -22.94 13.09 -8.19
N GLY A 153 -23.67 13.32 -7.09
CA GLY A 153 -24.86 12.57 -6.69
C GLY A 153 -24.59 11.22 -6.02
N TRP A 154 -23.32 10.90 -5.66
CA TRP A 154 -23.01 9.68 -4.93
C TRP A 154 -23.18 9.86 -3.42
N GLU A 155 -23.49 8.77 -2.71
CA GLU A 155 -23.60 8.68 -1.26
C GLU A 155 -23.02 7.37 -0.74
N TYR A 156 -22.23 7.47 0.35
CA TYR A 156 -21.67 6.33 1.06
C TYR A 156 -22.15 6.30 2.51
N HIS A 157 -22.99 5.32 2.83
CA HIS A 157 -23.46 5.07 4.19
C HIS A 157 -22.50 4.09 4.87
N ARG A 158 -21.89 4.50 5.97
CA ARG A 158 -20.89 3.72 6.69
C ARG A 158 -21.20 3.67 8.19
N THR A 159 -21.04 2.50 8.77
CA THR A 159 -21.02 2.33 10.22
C THR A 159 -19.71 2.74 10.84
N ASP A 160 -18.61 2.67 10.07
CA ASP A 160 -17.24 2.96 10.49
C ASP A 160 -16.43 3.61 9.36
N ALA A 161 -15.33 4.26 9.74
CA ALA A 161 -14.32 4.76 8.80
C ALA A 161 -12.96 4.80 9.51
N LEU A 162 -11.89 4.35 8.83
CA LEU A 162 -10.55 4.49 9.41
C LEU A 162 -10.17 5.95 9.51
N SER A 163 -9.86 6.40 10.71
CA SER A 163 -9.56 7.81 10.99
C SER A 163 -8.11 8.05 11.40
N LEU A 164 -7.65 9.24 11.09
CA LEU A 164 -6.35 9.76 11.50
C LEU A 164 -6.45 11.26 11.75
N GLN A 165 -5.84 11.73 12.85
CA GLN A 165 -5.73 13.16 13.12
C GLN A 165 -4.44 13.71 12.51
N PHE A 166 -4.53 14.88 11.89
CA PHE A 166 -3.39 15.65 11.40
C PHE A 166 -3.28 16.95 12.19
N ASP A 167 -2.08 17.30 12.62
CA ASP A 167 -1.79 18.58 13.23
C ASP A 167 -1.86 19.72 12.20
N PRO A 168 -1.99 21.00 12.63
CA PRO A 168 -2.15 22.13 11.70
C PRO A 168 -1.01 22.31 10.69
N ASP A 169 0.17 21.70 10.93
CA ASP A 169 1.30 21.70 10.00
C ASP A 169 1.21 20.61 8.90
N GLY A 170 0.09 19.87 8.84
CA GLY A 170 -0.16 18.83 7.85
C GLY A 170 0.52 17.48 8.12
N LYS A 171 1.05 17.29 9.33
CA LYS A 171 1.65 16.02 9.74
C LYS A 171 0.65 15.19 10.56
N PRO A 172 0.67 13.86 10.42
CA PRO A 172 -0.10 13.00 11.31
C PRO A 172 0.27 13.25 12.76
N SER A 173 -0.76 13.45 13.59
CA SER A 173 -0.55 13.78 15.00
C SER A 173 0.11 12.64 15.75
N SER A 174 1.19 12.96 16.47
CA SER A 174 1.81 12.01 17.37
C SER A 174 0.98 11.79 18.64
N HIS A 175 -0.04 12.60 18.92
CA HIS A 175 -0.86 12.57 20.13
C HIS A 175 -2.12 11.73 20.02
N SER A 176 -2.48 11.29 18.83
CA SER A 176 -3.67 10.48 18.61
C SER A 176 -3.34 9.28 17.73
N ARG A 177 -3.68 8.09 18.19
CA ARG A 177 -3.54 6.87 17.39
C ARG A 177 -4.64 6.80 16.31
N PRO A 178 -4.40 6.12 15.19
CA PRO A 178 -5.46 5.79 14.23
C PRO A 178 -6.51 4.88 14.88
N TYR A 179 -7.78 5.08 14.53
CA TYR A 179 -8.87 4.23 15.02
C TYR A 179 -10.07 4.27 14.08
N PHE A 180 -11.02 3.35 14.28
CA PHE A 180 -12.30 3.32 13.59
C PHE A 180 -13.39 3.82 14.53
N PRO A 181 -13.85 5.08 14.44
CA PRO A 181 -15.09 5.49 15.08
C PRO A 181 -16.25 4.77 14.40
N TYR A 182 -16.95 3.92 15.14
CA TYR A 182 -18.12 3.21 14.61
C TYR A 182 -19.39 3.61 15.35
N SER A 183 -20.51 3.65 14.61
CA SER A 183 -21.85 3.86 15.15
C SER A 183 -22.74 2.67 14.78
N GLY A 184 -23.34 2.03 15.77
CA GLY A 184 -24.13 0.81 15.59
C GLY A 184 -23.35 -0.47 15.89
N LYS A 185 -23.58 -1.55 15.11
CA LYS A 185 -22.81 -2.79 15.26
C LYS A 185 -21.54 -2.75 14.41
N PRO A 186 -20.34 -2.95 15.01
CA PRO A 186 -19.11 -3.02 14.24
C PRO A 186 -19.17 -4.21 13.29
N LYS A 187 -18.65 -4.06 12.08
CA LYS A 187 -18.33 -5.21 11.24
C LYS A 187 -17.28 -6.04 11.97
N ASP A 188 -17.39 -7.35 11.89
CA ASP A 188 -16.37 -8.26 12.43
C ASP A 188 -15.09 -8.12 11.61
N HIS A 189 -14.18 -7.29 12.08
CA HIS A 189 -12.87 -7.08 11.50
C HIS A 189 -11.79 -7.77 12.34
N GLY A 190 -11.98 -9.03 12.68
CA GLY A 190 -11.19 -9.87 13.60
C GLY A 190 -9.75 -9.46 13.92
N PHE A 191 -9.03 -8.88 12.97
CA PHE A 191 -7.66 -8.41 13.09
C PHE A 191 -7.53 -7.00 13.72
N LEU A 192 -8.53 -6.12 13.56
CA LEU A 192 -8.45 -4.72 13.97
C LEU A 192 -9.15 -4.40 15.30
N GLY A 193 -9.56 -5.44 16.04
CA GLY A 193 -10.42 -5.33 17.24
C GLY A 193 -10.02 -4.30 18.30
N GLY A 194 -8.73 -4.01 18.47
CA GLY A 194 -8.25 -2.98 19.42
C GLY A 194 -8.29 -1.54 18.89
N MET A 195 -8.69 -1.32 17.64
CA MET A 195 -8.73 0.00 17.00
C MET A 195 -10.15 0.56 16.84
N PHE A 196 -11.19 -0.16 17.26
CA PHE A 196 -12.58 0.29 17.17
C PHE A 196 -13.00 1.06 18.41
N LEU A 197 -13.68 2.19 18.20
CA LEU A 197 -14.32 2.97 19.26
C LEU A 197 -15.80 3.16 18.94
N ASP A 198 -16.65 2.71 19.85
CA ASP A 198 -18.10 2.97 19.78
C ASP A 198 -18.37 4.46 19.99
N VAL A 199 -19.02 5.09 19.04
CA VAL A 199 -19.39 6.50 19.09
C VAL A 199 -20.85 6.67 18.71
N ARG A 200 -21.55 7.53 19.41
CA ARG A 200 -22.86 8.00 19.00
C ARG A 200 -22.72 9.31 18.23
N LEU A 201 -23.18 9.33 17.00
CA LEU A 201 -23.19 10.51 16.16
C LEU A 201 -24.41 11.38 16.43
N GLU A 202 -24.23 12.69 16.37
CA GLU A 202 -25.29 13.68 16.56
C GLU A 202 -25.10 14.83 15.56
N GLN A 203 -26.10 15.07 14.70
CA GLN A 203 -26.08 16.21 13.80
C GLN A 203 -26.39 17.50 14.57
N LEU A 204 -25.46 18.44 14.62
CA LEU A 204 -25.61 19.71 15.33
C LEU A 204 -26.00 20.87 14.42
N GLY A 205 -25.65 20.78 13.16
CA GLY A 205 -25.90 21.79 12.12
C GLY A 205 -25.56 21.25 10.74
N GLU A 206 -25.66 22.04 9.69
CA GLU A 206 -25.48 21.60 8.29
C GLU A 206 -24.16 20.86 8.07
N ASN A 207 -23.05 21.37 8.59
CA ASN A 207 -21.71 20.76 8.43
C ASN A 207 -21.05 20.48 9.78
N LEU A 208 -21.85 20.23 10.82
CA LEU A 208 -21.38 20.09 12.19
C LEU A 208 -21.91 18.80 12.81
N ILE A 209 -21.01 17.89 13.16
CA ILE A 209 -21.33 16.57 13.73
C ILE A 209 -20.57 16.38 15.03
N ALA A 210 -21.27 15.97 16.10
CA ALA A 210 -20.64 15.51 17.31
C ALA A 210 -20.47 13.98 17.29
N MET A 211 -19.30 13.53 17.72
CA MET A 211 -19.02 12.15 18.09
C MET A 211 -18.97 12.05 19.61
N ASN A 212 -19.86 11.30 20.22
CA ASN A 212 -19.88 11.04 21.65
C ASN A 212 -19.37 9.62 21.93
N GLY A 213 -18.24 9.48 22.63
CA GLY A 213 -17.55 8.20 22.88
C GLY A 213 -16.59 8.29 24.08
N ASP A 214 -16.06 7.17 24.52
CA ASP A 214 -15.11 7.12 25.65
C ASP A 214 -13.67 7.23 25.16
N TYR A 215 -13.24 8.43 24.81
CA TYR A 215 -11.89 8.70 24.29
C TYR A 215 -10.79 8.52 25.32
N LYS A 216 -11.07 8.80 26.59
CA LYS A 216 -10.11 8.68 27.69
C LYS A 216 -9.66 7.23 27.88
N ASN A 217 -10.61 6.31 28.04
CA ASN A 217 -10.29 4.89 28.24
C ASN A 217 -9.72 4.26 26.95
N ALA A 218 -10.08 4.78 25.78
CA ALA A 218 -9.51 4.36 24.50
C ALA A 218 -8.10 4.93 24.24
N ASN A 219 -7.59 5.81 25.10
CA ASN A 219 -6.32 6.52 24.89
C ASN A 219 -6.26 7.26 23.54
N ILE A 220 -7.35 7.95 23.20
CA ILE A 220 -7.49 8.80 22.02
C ILE A 220 -7.52 10.25 22.49
N ASN A 221 -6.61 11.06 21.97
CA ASN A 221 -6.47 12.45 22.38
C ASN A 221 -6.73 13.37 21.18
N HIS A 222 -7.94 13.87 21.09
CA HIS A 222 -8.32 14.85 20.07
C HIS A 222 -7.85 16.25 20.44
N LYS A 223 -7.37 17.00 19.45
CA LYS A 223 -6.87 18.36 19.66
C LYS A 223 -7.66 19.35 18.80
N VAL A 224 -8.23 20.35 19.43
CA VAL A 224 -8.94 21.46 18.75
C VAL A 224 -7.98 22.17 17.78
N GLY A 225 -8.47 22.47 16.57
CA GLY A 225 -7.70 23.06 15.49
C GLY A 225 -6.93 22.06 14.62
N SER A 226 -6.96 20.76 14.95
CA SER A 226 -6.43 19.69 14.11
C SER A 226 -7.44 19.26 13.06
N SER A 227 -6.97 18.67 11.98
CA SER A 227 -7.81 18.02 10.96
C SER A 227 -8.06 16.56 11.31
N PHE A 228 -9.33 16.13 11.24
CA PHE A 228 -9.75 14.75 11.41
C PHE A 228 -10.09 14.16 10.05
N VAL A 229 -9.27 13.21 9.59
CA VAL A 229 -9.41 12.57 8.28
C VAL A 229 -10.00 11.17 8.44
N MET A 230 -10.94 10.81 7.55
CA MET A 230 -11.60 9.50 7.54
C MET A 230 -11.61 8.91 6.14
N THR A 231 -11.10 7.69 5.97
CA THR A 231 -11.25 6.93 4.72
C THR A 231 -12.47 6.03 4.81
N TYR A 232 -13.39 6.19 3.88
CA TYR A 232 -14.68 5.48 3.85
C TYR A 232 -14.88 4.65 2.59
N ALA A 233 -14.16 4.95 1.52
CA ALA A 233 -14.23 4.19 0.28
C ALA A 233 -13.56 2.81 0.43
N SER A 234 -14.01 1.85 -0.38
CA SER A 234 -13.43 0.51 -0.45
C SER A 234 -12.06 0.55 -1.13
N ARG A 235 -11.27 -0.53 -0.99
CA ARG A 235 -9.99 -0.69 -1.70
C ARG A 235 -10.19 -1.17 -3.16
N GLU A 236 -11.17 -0.63 -3.88
CA GLU A 236 -11.53 -1.11 -5.22
C GLU A 236 -10.81 -0.41 -6.37
N PHE A 237 -10.42 0.86 -6.19
CA PHE A 237 -9.97 1.72 -7.30
C PHE A 237 -8.60 2.35 -7.01
N PRO A 238 -7.49 1.66 -7.32
CA PRO A 238 -6.17 2.26 -7.30
C PRO A 238 -6.01 3.29 -8.42
N GLY A 239 -5.03 4.20 -8.31
CA GLY A 239 -4.74 5.19 -9.35
C GLY A 239 -4.20 4.58 -10.64
N ILE A 240 -3.26 3.65 -10.54
CA ILE A 240 -2.66 2.93 -11.66
C ILE A 240 -2.57 1.45 -11.28
N PHE A 241 -3.11 0.59 -12.12
CA PHE A 241 -3.01 -0.86 -11.97
C PHE A 241 -2.22 -1.48 -13.13
N VAL A 242 -1.14 -2.19 -12.80
CA VAL A 242 -0.28 -2.91 -13.76
C VAL A 242 -0.36 -4.40 -13.45
N THR A 243 -0.66 -5.22 -14.45
CA THR A 243 -0.71 -6.68 -14.28
C THR A 243 -0.17 -7.41 -15.51
N ASP A 244 0.49 -8.55 -15.27
CA ASP A 244 0.99 -9.46 -16.32
C ASP A 244 1.78 -8.75 -17.43
N SER A 245 2.46 -7.67 -17.09
CA SER A 245 3.16 -6.79 -18.03
C SER A 245 4.67 -6.84 -17.84
N LYS A 246 5.39 -6.28 -18.80
CA LYS A 246 6.86 -6.25 -18.78
C LYS A 246 7.40 -4.90 -19.21
N ASP A 247 8.53 -4.49 -18.57
CA ASP A 247 9.26 -3.26 -18.90
C ASP A 247 8.37 -2.00 -18.84
N VAL A 248 7.71 -1.78 -17.68
CA VAL A 248 6.82 -0.63 -17.46
C VAL A 248 7.57 0.52 -16.83
N ASN A 249 7.49 1.71 -17.43
CA ASN A 249 8.07 2.94 -16.92
C ASN A 249 6.99 3.98 -16.58
N ILE A 250 6.99 4.48 -15.35
CA ILE A 250 6.08 5.52 -14.85
C ILE A 250 6.93 6.70 -14.38
N GLU A 251 6.83 7.85 -15.07
CA GLU A 251 7.71 8.98 -14.87
C GLU A 251 6.96 10.31 -14.73
N GLY A 252 7.33 11.13 -13.72
CA GLY A 252 6.77 12.47 -13.56
C GLY A 252 5.26 12.49 -13.34
N ILE A 253 4.73 11.47 -12.68
CA ILE A 253 3.31 11.38 -12.33
C ILE A 253 3.09 11.95 -10.93
N THR A 254 2.05 12.79 -10.76
CA THR A 254 1.62 13.26 -9.45
C THR A 254 0.26 12.66 -9.07
N LEU A 255 0.21 11.97 -7.95
CA LEU A 255 -1.00 11.46 -7.33
C LEU A 255 -1.42 12.42 -6.21
N TYR A 256 -2.33 13.34 -6.52
CA TYR A 256 -2.89 14.24 -5.52
C TYR A 256 -3.93 13.55 -4.64
N GLN A 257 -4.66 12.62 -5.24
CA GLN A 257 -5.57 11.75 -4.50
C GLN A 257 -5.87 10.48 -5.29
N THR A 258 -5.97 9.34 -4.56
CA THR A 258 -6.54 8.08 -5.07
C THR A 258 -7.50 7.51 -4.04
N ILE A 259 -8.50 6.78 -4.50
CA ILE A 259 -9.52 6.16 -3.62
C ILE A 259 -8.88 5.12 -2.71
N SER A 260 -8.05 4.26 -3.27
CA SER A 260 -7.31 3.23 -2.54
C SER A 260 -5.80 3.43 -2.71
N MET A 261 -5.07 2.42 -3.18
CA MET A 261 -3.63 2.53 -3.43
C MET A 261 -3.32 3.48 -4.60
N GLY A 262 -2.12 4.03 -4.61
CA GLY A 262 -1.65 4.86 -5.72
C GLY A 262 -1.34 4.04 -6.96
N ILE A 263 -0.31 3.19 -6.89
CA ILE A 263 0.15 2.32 -7.98
C ILE A 263 0.24 0.89 -7.49
N ILE A 264 -0.45 -0.02 -8.13
CA ILE A 264 -0.31 -1.47 -7.90
C ILE A 264 0.32 -2.11 -9.13
N ALA A 265 1.37 -2.91 -8.94
CA ALA A 265 1.88 -3.82 -9.94
C ALA A 265 1.82 -5.25 -9.41
N GLN A 266 1.17 -6.15 -10.13
CA GLN A 266 1.15 -7.57 -9.81
C GLN A 266 1.63 -8.40 -11.01
N MET A 267 2.36 -9.49 -10.77
CA MET A 267 2.83 -10.41 -11.81
C MET A 267 3.63 -9.73 -12.95
N THR A 268 4.19 -8.55 -12.68
CA THR A 268 4.87 -7.69 -13.66
C THR A 268 6.38 -7.87 -13.57
N GLU A 269 7.05 -7.92 -14.72
CA GLU A 269 8.52 -8.03 -14.83
C GLU A 269 9.10 -6.68 -15.21
N ASN A 270 10.05 -6.18 -14.43
CA ASN A 270 10.71 -4.89 -14.57
C ASN A 270 9.76 -3.69 -14.55
N ILE A 271 9.71 -2.99 -13.44
CA ILE A 271 8.96 -1.74 -13.31
C ILE A 271 9.84 -0.65 -12.73
N ARG A 272 9.79 0.53 -13.34
CA ARG A 272 10.52 1.70 -12.89
C ARG A 272 9.56 2.84 -12.59
N LEU A 273 9.68 3.39 -11.37
CA LEU A 273 9.04 4.63 -10.96
C LEU A 273 10.11 5.72 -10.86
N HIS A 274 9.96 6.80 -11.62
CA HIS A 274 10.89 7.92 -11.63
C HIS A 274 10.16 9.25 -11.46
N LYS A 275 10.53 10.04 -10.45
CA LYS A 275 9.85 11.31 -10.14
C LYS A 275 8.34 11.17 -9.98
N VAL A 276 7.89 10.07 -9.38
CA VAL A 276 6.49 9.90 -8.99
C VAL A 276 6.29 10.58 -7.64
N ILE A 277 5.22 11.35 -7.53
CA ILE A 277 4.90 12.13 -6.33
C ILE A 277 3.49 11.75 -5.86
N ALA A 278 3.35 11.26 -4.63
CA ALA A 278 2.08 11.21 -3.93
C ALA A 278 2.09 12.30 -2.85
N THR A 279 1.20 13.26 -2.97
CA THR A 279 1.12 14.41 -2.07
C THR A 279 -0.28 14.99 -2.09
N PRO A 280 -0.84 15.46 -0.95
CA PRO A 280 -2.15 16.11 -0.96
C PRO A 280 -2.11 17.46 -1.67
N ARG A 281 -3.29 17.95 -2.08
CA ARG A 281 -3.50 19.31 -2.57
C ARG A 281 -3.46 20.29 -1.39
N ALA A 282 -2.25 20.62 -0.93
CA ALA A 282 -2.06 21.56 0.18
C ALA A 282 -2.61 22.97 -0.15
N ASP A 283 -2.61 23.36 -1.40
CA ASP A 283 -3.24 24.58 -1.91
C ASP A 283 -4.77 24.61 -1.70
N LEU A 284 -5.40 23.46 -1.54
CA LEU A 284 -6.82 23.28 -1.21
C LEU A 284 -7.04 22.88 0.27
N GLY A 285 -6.01 22.89 1.11
CA GLY A 285 -6.08 22.49 2.51
C GLY A 285 -6.29 20.99 2.75
N ARG A 286 -6.08 20.15 1.73
CA ARG A 286 -6.24 18.70 1.83
C ARG A 286 -5.06 18.06 2.59
N MET A 287 -5.33 17.05 3.41
CA MET A 287 -4.36 16.38 4.29
C MET A 287 -3.95 14.98 3.82
N LEU A 288 -4.69 14.36 2.89
CA LEU A 288 -4.45 12.98 2.45
C LEU A 288 -4.18 12.90 0.95
N SER A 289 -3.18 12.08 0.57
CA SER A 289 -2.88 11.76 -0.83
C SER A 289 -3.54 10.45 -1.26
N THR A 290 -3.04 9.28 -0.84
CA THR A 290 -3.63 7.98 -1.21
C THR A 290 -4.42 7.38 -0.05
N GLY A 291 -5.55 6.76 -0.36
CA GLY A 291 -6.41 6.12 0.63
C GLY A 291 -5.83 4.85 1.26
N ALA A 292 -4.78 4.28 0.66
CA ALA A 292 -3.95 3.18 1.15
C ALA A 292 -2.50 3.42 0.74
N ASP A 293 -1.73 2.37 0.35
CA ASP A 293 -0.33 2.47 -0.03
C ASP A 293 -0.12 3.40 -1.23
N SER A 294 0.99 4.14 -1.27
CA SER A 294 1.36 4.85 -2.51
C SER A 294 1.78 3.90 -3.62
N THR A 295 2.53 2.83 -3.29
CA THR A 295 2.99 1.83 -4.26
C THR A 295 2.92 0.43 -3.67
N HIS A 296 2.53 -0.55 -4.48
CA HIS A 296 2.34 -1.93 -4.04
C HIS A 296 2.72 -2.91 -5.15
N PHE A 297 3.66 -3.81 -4.86
CA PHE A 297 4.24 -4.74 -5.84
C PHE A 297 4.08 -6.17 -5.36
N VAL A 298 3.24 -6.94 -6.05
CA VAL A 298 2.87 -8.31 -5.64
C VAL A 298 3.30 -9.31 -6.69
N ASN A 299 4.05 -10.32 -6.28
CA ASN A 299 4.54 -11.39 -7.17
C ASN A 299 5.22 -10.85 -8.45
N CYS A 300 5.90 -9.70 -8.34
CA CYS A 300 6.68 -9.13 -9.42
C CYS A 300 7.98 -9.89 -9.65
N ARG A 301 8.63 -9.62 -10.79
CA ARG A 301 9.89 -10.27 -11.22
C ARG A 301 10.89 -9.24 -11.72
N GLY A 302 12.12 -9.68 -11.96
CA GLY A 302 13.18 -8.83 -12.49
C GLY A 302 13.54 -7.71 -11.53
N LYS A 303 13.43 -6.45 -11.95
CA LYS A 303 13.82 -5.30 -11.14
C LYS A 303 12.65 -4.36 -10.86
N ILE A 304 12.53 -3.92 -9.60
CA ILE A 304 11.72 -2.78 -9.17
C ILE A 304 12.67 -1.63 -8.85
N GLU A 305 12.56 -0.51 -9.56
CA GLU A 305 13.34 0.69 -9.30
C GLU A 305 12.42 1.85 -8.92
N ILE A 306 12.67 2.47 -7.76
CA ILE A 306 11.96 3.66 -7.27
C ILE A 306 12.98 4.77 -7.05
N SER A 307 12.93 5.81 -7.87
CA SER A 307 13.98 6.81 -7.91
C SER A 307 13.46 8.25 -7.99
N HIS A 308 14.04 9.14 -7.18
CA HIS A 308 13.67 10.56 -7.14
C HIS A 308 12.16 10.79 -6.88
N CYS A 309 11.52 9.86 -6.16
CA CYS A 309 10.11 9.89 -5.82
C CYS A 309 9.86 10.61 -4.48
N SER A 310 8.59 10.97 -4.24
CA SER A 310 8.16 11.53 -2.96
C SER A 310 6.77 11.00 -2.61
N PHE A 311 6.66 10.29 -1.50
CA PHE A 311 5.42 9.70 -1.02
C PHE A 311 5.12 10.23 0.37
N THR A 312 4.09 11.07 0.47
CA THR A 312 3.70 11.73 1.72
C THR A 312 2.19 11.71 1.95
N ASN A 313 1.81 11.67 3.22
CA ASN A 313 0.41 11.78 3.63
C ASN A 313 -0.50 10.67 3.08
N MET A 314 0.02 9.44 2.98
CA MET A 314 -0.76 8.26 2.67
C MET A 314 -1.47 7.74 3.92
N MET A 315 -2.57 7.03 3.72
CA MET A 315 -3.24 6.34 4.82
C MET A 315 -2.61 4.99 5.16
N ASP A 316 -1.71 4.48 4.31
CA ASP A 316 -0.95 3.25 4.53
C ASP A 316 0.53 3.44 4.12
N ASP A 317 1.23 2.44 3.61
CA ASP A 317 2.67 2.45 3.37
C ASP A 317 3.07 3.32 2.15
N ALA A 318 4.30 3.81 2.12
CA ALA A 318 4.85 4.42 0.91
C ALA A 318 5.06 3.35 -0.19
N GLY A 319 5.43 2.16 0.20
CA GLY A 319 5.51 1.03 -0.70
C GLY A 319 5.56 -0.31 0.00
N ASN A 320 5.01 -1.33 -0.67
CA ASN A 320 5.05 -2.71 -0.22
C ASN A 320 5.52 -3.61 -1.38
N VAL A 321 6.45 -4.52 -1.13
CA VAL A 321 6.96 -5.50 -2.10
C VAL A 321 6.91 -6.88 -1.46
N HIS A 322 6.14 -7.80 -2.03
CA HIS A 322 5.99 -9.14 -1.48
C HIS A 322 5.52 -10.17 -2.52
N GLY A 323 5.66 -11.45 -2.20
CA GLY A 323 4.94 -12.57 -2.80
C GLY A 323 3.70 -12.93 -1.98
N ASN A 324 3.04 -14.04 -2.34
CA ASN A 324 1.94 -14.59 -1.57
C ASN A 324 2.25 -16.01 -1.10
N TYR A 325 1.95 -16.30 0.16
CA TYR A 325 1.78 -17.67 0.62
C TYR A 325 0.37 -18.17 0.29
N HIS A 326 0.26 -19.39 -0.27
CA HIS A 326 -1.02 -20.06 -0.45
C HIS A 326 -1.12 -21.25 0.49
N LEU A 327 -2.28 -21.42 1.09
CA LEU A 327 -2.55 -22.47 2.06
C LEU A 327 -2.80 -23.80 1.37
N TYR A 328 -2.18 -24.86 1.80
CA TYR A 328 -2.54 -26.21 1.41
C TYR A 328 -3.96 -26.55 1.88
N LEU A 329 -4.76 -27.08 0.98
CA LEU A 329 -6.11 -27.58 1.31
C LEU A 329 -6.23 -29.08 1.06
N GLU A 330 -5.71 -29.57 -0.07
CA GLU A 330 -5.87 -30.94 -0.50
C GLU A 330 -4.75 -31.35 -1.48
N ARG A 331 -4.32 -32.61 -1.42
CA ARG A 331 -3.51 -33.25 -2.45
C ARG A 331 -4.43 -34.06 -3.38
N GLU A 332 -4.73 -33.50 -4.54
CA GLU A 332 -5.65 -34.12 -5.52
C GLU A 332 -5.03 -35.35 -6.19
N SER A 333 -3.71 -35.31 -6.45
CA SER A 333 -2.91 -36.43 -6.99
C SER A 333 -1.46 -36.35 -6.50
N GLU A 334 -0.60 -37.24 -6.96
CA GLU A 334 0.82 -37.26 -6.57
C GLU A 334 1.57 -35.96 -6.90
N ASP A 335 1.12 -35.21 -7.90
CA ASP A 335 1.76 -34.02 -8.42
C ASP A 335 0.86 -32.78 -8.38
N THR A 336 -0.34 -32.89 -7.82
CA THR A 336 -1.36 -31.82 -7.89
C THR A 336 -1.86 -31.44 -6.51
N LEU A 337 -1.77 -30.14 -6.19
CA LEU A 337 -2.28 -29.53 -4.98
C LEU A 337 -3.48 -28.63 -5.27
N ILE A 338 -4.45 -28.64 -4.38
CA ILE A 338 -5.49 -27.61 -4.25
C ILE A 338 -5.06 -26.66 -3.13
N LEU A 339 -4.94 -25.38 -3.46
CA LEU A 339 -4.48 -24.33 -2.58
C LEU A 339 -5.59 -23.33 -2.30
N GLY A 340 -5.59 -22.78 -1.10
CA GLY A 340 -6.46 -21.69 -0.67
C GLY A 340 -5.70 -20.37 -0.54
N PHE A 341 -6.45 -19.28 -0.41
CA PHE A 341 -5.90 -17.96 -0.13
C PHE A 341 -5.94 -17.69 1.38
N GLY A 342 -4.86 -17.13 1.93
CA GLY A 342 -4.80 -16.75 3.34
C GLY A 342 -5.62 -15.52 3.67
N HIS A 343 -5.72 -14.56 2.74
CA HIS A 343 -6.49 -13.34 2.89
C HIS A 343 -7.55 -13.19 1.78
N TYR A 344 -8.73 -12.66 2.12
CA TYR A 344 -9.85 -12.57 1.17
C TYR A 344 -9.56 -11.65 -0.05
N GLN A 345 -8.74 -10.61 0.12
CA GLN A 345 -8.32 -9.71 -0.96
C GLN A 345 -7.20 -10.28 -1.86
N GLN A 346 -6.82 -11.54 -1.69
CA GLN A 346 -5.94 -12.26 -2.61
C GLN A 346 -6.73 -13.17 -3.56
N LYS A 347 -8.02 -13.39 -3.30
CA LYS A 347 -8.87 -14.30 -4.08
C LYS A 347 -8.96 -13.88 -5.55
N GLY A 348 -8.98 -14.87 -6.42
CA GLY A 348 -9.09 -14.66 -7.87
C GLY A 348 -7.77 -14.35 -8.59
N VAL A 349 -6.63 -14.30 -7.87
CA VAL A 349 -5.30 -14.04 -8.46
C VAL A 349 -4.50 -15.35 -8.52
N VAL A 350 -4.14 -15.82 -9.73
CA VAL A 350 -3.23 -16.96 -9.91
C VAL A 350 -1.80 -16.45 -9.99
N THR A 351 -0.98 -16.78 -8.99
CA THR A 351 0.38 -16.23 -8.86
C THR A 351 1.47 -17.13 -9.45
N TYR A 352 1.11 -18.25 -10.05
CA TYR A 352 2.03 -19.23 -10.64
C TYR A 352 1.92 -19.23 -12.16
N LYS A 353 3.06 -19.24 -12.85
CA LYS A 353 3.18 -19.44 -14.30
C LYS A 353 3.92 -20.76 -14.56
N ALA A 354 3.65 -21.40 -15.71
CA ALA A 354 4.38 -22.61 -16.10
C ALA A 354 5.89 -22.34 -16.13
N GLY A 355 6.67 -23.21 -15.49
CA GLY A 355 8.12 -23.09 -15.31
C GLY A 355 8.56 -22.38 -14.05
N ASP A 356 7.66 -21.76 -13.25
CA ASP A 356 7.99 -21.16 -11.98
C ASP A 356 8.48 -22.21 -10.98
N THR A 357 9.47 -21.85 -10.19
CA THR A 357 9.91 -22.65 -9.05
C THR A 357 9.01 -22.35 -7.85
N VAL A 358 8.52 -23.40 -7.25
CA VAL A 358 7.59 -23.37 -6.11
C VAL A 358 8.18 -24.17 -4.96
N ASP A 359 8.28 -23.55 -3.79
CA ASP A 359 8.56 -24.23 -2.54
C ASP A 359 7.23 -24.66 -1.89
N VAL A 360 7.13 -25.93 -1.51
CA VAL A 360 6.13 -26.46 -0.58
C VAL A 360 6.78 -26.48 0.79
N ILE A 361 6.24 -25.74 1.73
CA ILE A 361 6.88 -25.44 3.03
C ILE A 361 5.96 -25.91 4.15
N ASP A 362 6.51 -26.57 5.15
CA ASP A 362 5.82 -26.78 6.43
C ASP A 362 5.91 -25.50 7.26
N SER A 363 4.78 -24.84 7.51
CA SER A 363 4.73 -23.55 8.20
C SER A 363 5.01 -23.64 9.71
N GLU A 364 4.96 -24.83 10.30
CA GLU A 364 5.28 -25.06 11.72
C GLU A 364 6.81 -25.18 11.95
N THR A 365 7.53 -25.69 10.95
CA THR A 365 9.00 -25.91 11.04
C THR A 365 9.79 -24.99 10.14
N ASN A 366 9.16 -24.36 9.14
CA ASN A 366 9.79 -23.63 8.05
C ASN A 366 10.70 -24.51 7.16
N GLU A 367 10.50 -25.83 7.18
CA GLU A 367 11.22 -26.74 6.29
C GLU A 367 10.61 -26.74 4.89
N ILE A 368 11.47 -26.71 3.87
CA ILE A 368 11.08 -26.93 2.48
C ILE A 368 10.89 -28.43 2.28
N ILE A 369 9.64 -28.87 2.14
CA ILE A 369 9.28 -30.28 1.91
C ILE A 369 9.62 -30.70 0.50
N VAL A 370 9.29 -29.84 -0.49
CA VAL A 370 9.56 -30.05 -1.91
C VAL A 370 9.84 -28.72 -2.58
N GLU A 371 10.89 -28.66 -3.39
CA GLU A 371 11.07 -27.64 -4.43
C GLU A 371 10.70 -28.26 -5.77
N ALA A 372 9.77 -27.67 -6.49
CA ALA A 372 9.24 -28.18 -7.76
C ALA A 372 9.02 -27.06 -8.78
N LYS A 373 8.78 -27.46 -10.04
CA LYS A 373 8.35 -26.52 -11.08
C LYS A 373 6.83 -26.59 -11.26
N ALA A 374 6.19 -25.41 -11.33
CA ALA A 374 4.80 -25.34 -11.76
C ALA A 374 4.67 -25.74 -13.22
N VAL A 375 3.84 -26.73 -13.50
CA VAL A 375 3.47 -27.16 -14.86
C VAL A 375 2.24 -26.38 -15.32
N LYS A 376 1.25 -26.27 -14.44
CA LYS A 376 0.00 -25.55 -14.69
C LYS A 376 -0.56 -25.03 -13.37
N ALA A 377 -1.15 -23.85 -13.42
CA ALA A 377 -1.97 -23.34 -12.33
C ALA A 377 -3.26 -22.71 -12.89
N GLU A 378 -4.38 -22.98 -12.24
CA GLU A 378 -5.68 -22.44 -12.64
C GLU A 378 -6.59 -22.24 -11.44
N LEU A 379 -7.52 -21.29 -11.55
CA LEU A 379 -8.55 -21.10 -10.54
C LEU A 379 -9.58 -22.23 -10.56
N VAL A 380 -9.94 -22.72 -9.38
CA VAL A 380 -11.09 -23.58 -9.14
C VAL A 380 -12.10 -22.76 -8.33
N GLY A 381 -13.01 -22.11 -9.04
CA GLY A 381 -13.80 -21.03 -8.47
C GLY A 381 -12.94 -19.77 -8.26
N ILE A 382 -13.37 -18.87 -7.36
CA ILE A 382 -12.63 -17.63 -7.03
C ILE A 382 -11.67 -17.82 -5.86
N ASP A 383 -11.82 -18.85 -5.07
CA ASP A 383 -11.22 -19.02 -3.74
C ASP A 383 -10.19 -20.16 -3.66
N LYS A 384 -9.91 -20.84 -4.77
CA LYS A 384 -8.94 -21.92 -4.82
C LYS A 384 -8.08 -21.90 -6.07
N ILE A 385 -6.85 -22.40 -5.96
CA ILE A 385 -5.92 -22.62 -7.06
C ILE A 385 -5.64 -24.12 -7.15
N ARG A 386 -5.79 -24.68 -8.34
CA ARG A 386 -5.28 -26.02 -8.68
C ARG A 386 -3.89 -25.86 -9.25
N LEU A 387 -2.88 -26.36 -8.57
CA LEU A 387 -1.46 -26.28 -8.94
C LEU A 387 -0.93 -27.65 -9.28
N VAL A 388 -0.48 -27.85 -10.52
CA VAL A 388 0.19 -29.06 -11.01
C VAL A 388 1.68 -28.82 -11.01
N LEU A 389 2.47 -29.72 -10.40
CA LEU A 389 3.91 -29.65 -10.28
C LEU A 389 4.61 -30.72 -11.14
N ASP A 390 5.89 -30.53 -11.45
CA ASP A 390 6.69 -31.42 -12.31
C ASP A 390 7.18 -32.70 -11.62
N ARG A 391 6.83 -32.89 -10.36
CA ARG A 391 7.25 -34.06 -9.55
C ARG A 391 6.25 -34.42 -8.48
N ALA A 392 6.40 -35.63 -7.96
CA ALA A 392 5.57 -36.11 -6.87
C ALA A 392 5.84 -35.35 -5.57
N ILE A 393 4.76 -35.04 -4.87
CA ILE A 393 4.74 -34.43 -3.55
C ILE A 393 4.48 -35.55 -2.54
N PRO A 394 5.22 -35.64 -1.44
CA PRO A 394 4.96 -36.66 -0.42
C PRO A 394 3.56 -36.51 0.19
N GLU A 395 3.07 -37.57 0.84
CA GLU A 395 1.85 -37.47 1.62
C GLU A 395 2.02 -36.44 2.74
N PRO A 396 1.10 -35.47 2.88
CA PRO A 396 1.19 -34.46 3.92
C PRO A 396 1.20 -35.10 5.31
N THR A 397 2.13 -34.67 6.13
CA THR A 397 2.22 -35.09 7.54
C THR A 397 1.31 -34.30 8.46
N ASN A 398 0.86 -33.13 7.99
CA ASN A 398 -0.05 -32.23 8.69
C ASN A 398 -0.77 -31.30 7.70
N GLU A 399 -1.68 -30.49 8.18
CA GLU A 399 -2.46 -29.51 7.38
C GLU A 399 -1.82 -28.10 7.30
N HIS A 400 -0.59 -27.95 7.83
CA HIS A 400 0.07 -26.64 7.96
C HIS A 400 1.02 -26.32 6.80
N TRP A 401 0.89 -26.99 5.68
CA TRP A 401 1.70 -26.70 4.52
C TRP A 401 1.25 -25.43 3.82
N VAL A 402 2.21 -24.68 3.30
CA VAL A 402 1.99 -23.52 2.44
C VAL A 402 2.87 -23.65 1.19
N THR A 403 2.51 -22.92 0.14
CA THR A 403 3.35 -22.81 -1.05
C THR A 403 3.79 -21.37 -1.25
N GLU A 404 5.03 -21.19 -1.71
CA GLU A 404 5.60 -19.92 -2.11
C GLU A 404 6.14 -20.01 -3.54
N ASN A 405 5.81 -19.03 -4.39
CA ASN A 405 6.41 -18.90 -5.72
C ASN A 405 7.74 -18.15 -5.61
N ILE A 406 8.86 -18.87 -5.54
CA ILE A 406 10.18 -18.27 -5.39
C ILE A 406 10.76 -17.67 -6.69
N SER A 407 10.09 -17.88 -7.84
CA SER A 407 10.42 -17.18 -9.09
C SER A 407 9.94 -15.74 -9.09
N THR A 408 9.09 -15.33 -8.14
CA THR A 408 8.61 -13.97 -7.98
C THR A 408 9.41 -13.25 -6.88
N ALA A 409 10.70 -13.08 -7.12
CA ALA A 409 11.67 -12.49 -6.20
C ALA A 409 12.41 -11.32 -6.88
N PRO A 410 11.77 -10.15 -7.03
CA PRO A 410 12.38 -9.02 -7.71
C PRO A 410 13.57 -8.46 -6.94
N GLU A 411 14.59 -7.98 -7.67
CA GLU A 411 15.55 -7.04 -7.11
C GLU A 411 14.87 -5.69 -6.88
N VAL A 412 15.12 -5.06 -5.73
CA VAL A 412 14.53 -3.76 -5.37
C VAL A 412 15.62 -2.72 -5.17
N HIS A 413 15.53 -1.62 -5.89
CA HIS A 413 16.41 -0.47 -5.70
C HIS A 413 15.59 0.80 -5.46
N ILE A 414 15.67 1.32 -4.23
CA ILE A 414 15.00 2.57 -3.82
C ILE A 414 16.07 3.60 -3.53
N HIS A 415 16.06 4.73 -4.26
CA HIS A 415 17.08 5.76 -4.07
C HIS A 415 16.59 7.18 -4.32
N HIS A 416 17.20 8.14 -3.63
CA HIS A 416 16.86 9.58 -3.74
C HIS A 416 15.34 9.82 -3.54
N THR A 417 14.70 9.05 -2.69
CA THR A 417 13.25 9.04 -2.49
C THR A 417 12.90 9.53 -1.09
N VAL A 418 11.81 10.26 -0.97
CA VAL A 418 11.25 10.75 0.30
C VAL A 418 10.03 9.92 0.66
N SER A 419 9.95 9.47 1.91
CA SER A 419 8.77 8.81 2.47
C SER A 419 8.46 9.40 3.84
N GLY A 420 7.22 9.83 4.05
CA GLY A 420 6.87 10.36 5.36
C GLY A 420 5.44 10.84 5.50
N PHE A 421 5.13 11.27 6.73
CA PHE A 421 3.84 11.82 7.11
C PHE A 421 2.66 10.91 6.78
N ASN A 422 2.87 9.60 6.97
CA ASN A 422 1.87 8.56 6.76
C ASN A 422 1.67 7.73 8.02
N ARG A 423 0.57 7.00 8.06
CA ARG A 423 0.12 6.27 9.24
C ARG A 423 1.06 5.13 9.66
N PRO A 424 1.32 4.10 8.81
CA PRO A 424 2.11 2.97 9.33
C PRO A 424 3.58 3.08 8.98
N ARG A 425 3.98 2.69 7.79
CA ARG A 425 5.39 2.45 7.47
C ARG A 425 5.85 3.25 6.25
N GLY A 426 7.16 3.35 6.10
CA GLY A 426 7.77 3.76 4.84
C GLY A 426 7.66 2.63 3.81
N PHE A 427 8.64 1.74 3.75
CA PHE A 427 8.61 0.61 2.84
C PHE A 427 8.59 -0.72 3.59
N LEU A 428 7.69 -1.62 3.17
CA LEU A 428 7.67 -3.03 3.53
C LEU A 428 8.29 -3.83 2.38
N LEU A 429 9.43 -4.49 2.64
CA LEU A 429 10.23 -5.15 1.60
C LEU A 429 10.46 -6.62 1.95
N SER A 430 9.59 -7.48 1.44
CA SER A 430 9.59 -8.93 1.63
C SER A 430 9.88 -9.61 0.30
N THR A 431 11.17 -9.73 -0.06
CA THR A 431 11.60 -10.38 -1.29
C THR A 431 12.89 -11.18 -1.06
N ARG A 432 13.02 -12.31 -1.74
CA ARG A 432 14.26 -13.09 -1.78
C ARG A 432 15.33 -12.47 -2.70
N GLY A 433 14.95 -11.48 -3.53
CA GLY A 433 15.86 -10.73 -4.38
C GLY A 433 16.70 -9.73 -3.57
N LYS A 434 17.71 -9.18 -4.21
CA LYS A 434 18.57 -8.16 -3.60
C LYS A 434 17.80 -6.86 -3.37
N VAL A 435 17.94 -6.28 -2.17
CA VAL A 435 17.33 -5.00 -1.79
C VAL A 435 18.42 -3.98 -1.51
N LEU A 436 18.36 -2.85 -2.19
CA LEU A 436 19.21 -1.68 -1.93
C LEU A 436 18.33 -0.45 -1.67
N VAL A 437 18.47 0.15 -0.49
CA VAL A 437 17.82 1.42 -0.11
C VAL A 437 18.91 2.42 0.21
N GLU A 438 19.04 3.46 -0.62
CA GLU A 438 20.11 4.43 -0.44
C GLU A 438 19.69 5.87 -0.74
N LYS A 439 20.32 6.82 -0.03
CA LYS A 439 20.14 8.28 -0.25
C LYS A 439 18.69 8.73 -0.20
N CYS A 440 17.90 8.08 0.66
CA CYS A 440 16.51 8.36 0.90
C CYS A 440 16.31 9.17 2.19
N LYS A 441 15.12 9.77 2.33
CA LYS A 441 14.70 10.47 3.55
C LYS A 441 13.42 9.85 4.08
N PHE A 442 13.38 9.59 5.38
CA PHE A 442 12.28 8.93 6.05
C PHE A 442 11.76 9.74 7.24
N SER A 443 10.43 9.91 7.33
CA SER A 443 9.74 10.52 8.47
C SER A 443 8.35 9.90 8.65
N ASN A 444 8.30 8.65 9.05
CA ASN A 444 7.08 7.84 9.13
C ASN A 444 6.62 7.69 10.59
N MET A 445 5.31 7.60 10.84
CA MET A 445 4.76 7.42 12.20
C MET A 445 5.28 6.13 12.86
N ASN A 446 5.38 5.05 12.09
CA ASN A 446 5.94 3.78 12.53
C ASN A 446 7.27 3.53 11.79
N SER A 447 7.66 2.28 11.56
CA SER A 447 8.95 1.94 10.97
C SER A 447 9.12 2.55 9.57
N ALA A 448 10.28 3.14 9.31
CA ALA A 448 10.63 3.60 7.96
C ALA A 448 10.84 2.41 7.01
N LEU A 449 11.49 1.36 7.49
CA LEU A 449 11.69 0.11 6.74
C LEU A 449 11.22 -1.07 7.58
N GLN A 450 10.41 -1.94 6.98
CA GLN A 450 10.06 -3.26 7.52
C GLN A 450 10.50 -4.33 6.52
N LEU A 451 11.27 -5.32 7.00
CA LEU A 451 11.98 -6.32 6.19
C LEU A 451 11.58 -7.72 6.67
N SER A 452 10.33 -8.09 6.48
CA SER A 452 9.86 -9.37 7.02
C SER A 452 8.61 -9.88 6.32
N GLY A 453 8.60 -11.16 5.98
CA GLY A 453 7.39 -11.87 5.57
C GLY A 453 6.50 -12.25 6.75
N GLU A 454 5.24 -12.61 6.47
CA GLU A 454 4.28 -13.00 7.49
C GLU A 454 3.30 -14.10 7.02
N LEU A 455 2.86 -14.95 7.95
CA LEU A 455 1.89 -16.03 7.74
C LEU A 455 0.67 -15.91 8.68
N CYS A 456 0.32 -14.70 9.12
CA CYS A 456 -0.72 -14.55 10.14
C CYS A 456 -1.90 -13.65 9.73
N ASN A 457 -1.72 -12.68 8.85
CA ASN A 457 -2.76 -11.72 8.49
C ASN A 457 -2.93 -11.57 6.98
N TRP A 458 -1.90 -11.05 6.30
CA TRP A 458 -1.94 -10.80 4.87
C TRP A 458 -1.34 -11.93 4.04
N TYR A 459 -0.62 -12.86 4.70
CA TYR A 459 0.08 -13.99 4.04
C TYR A 459 1.03 -13.50 2.96
N GLU A 460 1.79 -12.46 3.29
CA GLU A 460 2.79 -11.86 2.42
C GLU A 460 4.11 -12.65 2.52
N SER A 461 4.52 -13.24 1.41
CA SER A 461 5.72 -14.06 1.36
C SER A 461 6.95 -13.28 0.91
N GLY A 462 8.11 -13.85 1.18
CA GLY A 462 9.41 -13.34 0.80
C GLY A 462 10.32 -13.13 2.01
N ALA A 463 11.37 -13.92 2.09
CA ALA A 463 12.45 -13.72 3.06
C ALA A 463 13.40 -12.63 2.56
N ALA A 464 13.76 -11.65 3.40
CA ALA A 464 14.75 -10.62 3.07
C ALA A 464 16.18 -11.22 3.12
N LEU A 465 16.68 -11.73 1.98
CA LEU A 465 17.93 -12.51 1.95
C LEU A 465 19.21 -11.67 1.79
N ASP A 466 19.16 -10.56 1.07
CA ASP A 466 20.32 -9.66 0.83
C ASP A 466 19.84 -8.21 0.85
N VAL A 467 19.96 -7.55 1.99
CA VAL A 467 19.47 -6.19 2.20
C VAL A 467 20.61 -5.25 2.56
N THR A 468 20.72 -4.16 1.82
CA THR A 468 21.63 -3.05 2.12
C THR A 468 20.83 -1.77 2.30
N VAL A 469 20.99 -1.12 3.45
CA VAL A 469 20.42 0.18 3.81
C VAL A 469 21.56 1.14 4.06
N ARG A 470 21.82 2.08 3.14
CA ARG A 470 22.99 2.95 3.25
C ARG A 470 22.74 4.41 2.89
N ASP A 471 23.50 5.30 3.51
CA ASP A 471 23.52 6.73 3.20
C ASP A 471 22.14 7.42 3.27
N ASN A 472 21.22 6.92 4.12
CA ASN A 472 19.88 7.46 4.27
C ASN A 472 19.79 8.44 5.46
N ASP A 473 18.80 9.33 5.41
CA ASP A 473 18.38 10.22 6.49
C ASP A 473 17.08 9.70 7.11
N PHE A 474 17.12 9.26 8.37
CA PHE A 474 15.95 8.93 9.18
C PHE A 474 15.66 10.10 10.11
N GLU A 475 14.72 10.96 9.70
CA GLU A 475 14.33 12.16 10.43
C GLU A 475 13.01 11.92 11.15
N ASN A 476 13.09 11.73 12.47
CA ASN A 476 11.95 11.42 13.33
C ASN A 476 11.08 10.24 12.84
N SER A 477 11.70 9.18 12.35
CA SER A 477 10.98 7.94 12.02
C SER A 477 10.57 7.21 13.29
N ALA A 478 9.47 6.43 13.22
CA ALA A 478 8.91 5.69 14.36
C ALA A 478 8.47 6.59 15.55
N TYR A 479 8.06 7.83 15.28
CA TYR A 479 7.68 8.77 16.34
C TYR A 479 6.37 8.42 17.08
N ALA A 480 5.50 7.60 16.46
CA ALA A 480 4.28 7.08 17.09
C ALA A 480 4.41 5.63 17.56
N GLY A 481 5.55 4.98 17.35
CA GLY A 481 5.82 3.61 17.82
C GLY A 481 6.79 2.82 16.94
N GLY A 482 7.35 1.74 17.47
CA GLY A 482 8.29 0.87 16.76
C GLY A 482 9.72 1.39 16.73
N VAL A 483 10.47 1.04 15.69
CA VAL A 483 11.86 1.41 15.43
C VAL A 483 12.00 1.83 13.95
N ALA A 484 13.04 2.57 13.60
CA ALA A 484 13.25 3.04 12.23
C ALA A 484 13.38 1.86 11.23
N ILE A 485 14.12 0.80 11.61
CA ILE A 485 14.30 -0.41 10.80
C ILE A 485 13.83 -1.62 11.61
N TYR A 486 12.82 -2.32 11.10
CA TYR A 486 12.22 -3.51 11.73
C TYR A 486 12.38 -4.72 10.82
N SER A 487 12.98 -5.80 11.33
CA SER A 487 13.22 -7.06 10.59
C SER A 487 12.99 -8.28 11.48
N CYS A 488 11.72 -8.50 11.86
CA CYS A 488 11.32 -9.67 12.62
C CYS A 488 10.20 -10.40 11.86
N PRO A 489 10.44 -11.64 11.39
CA PRO A 489 9.44 -12.40 10.66
C PRO A 489 8.26 -12.79 11.57
N ARG A 490 7.06 -12.80 11.01
CA ARG A 490 5.82 -13.15 11.72
C ARG A 490 5.32 -14.51 11.23
N LEU A 491 6.07 -15.55 11.57
CA LEU A 491 5.83 -16.94 11.20
C LEU A 491 5.66 -17.77 12.46
N ARG A 492 4.75 -18.73 12.44
CA ARG A 492 4.55 -19.63 13.59
C ARG A 492 5.82 -20.42 13.93
N ALA A 493 6.55 -20.85 12.91
CA ALA A 493 7.81 -21.56 13.07
C ALA A 493 8.83 -20.82 13.97
N VAL A 494 9.01 -19.51 13.82
CA VAL A 494 9.96 -18.72 14.62
C VAL A 494 9.46 -18.47 16.06
N GLU A 495 8.16 -18.59 16.31
CA GLU A 495 7.61 -18.51 17.67
C GLU A 495 7.92 -19.78 18.46
N THR A 496 7.93 -20.93 17.79
CA THR A 496 8.12 -22.26 18.40
C THR A 496 9.57 -22.71 18.40
N ASN A 497 10.37 -22.35 17.39
CA ASN A 497 11.77 -22.72 17.26
C ASN A 497 12.66 -21.48 17.08
N LYS A 498 13.42 -21.16 18.11
CA LYS A 498 14.30 -19.99 18.17
C LYS A 498 15.61 -20.13 17.37
N ASP A 499 15.94 -21.34 16.90
CA ASP A 499 17.14 -21.60 16.10
C ASP A 499 16.93 -21.40 14.60
N ILE A 500 15.68 -21.15 14.17
CA ILE A 500 15.38 -20.88 12.76
C ILE A 500 16.03 -19.58 12.31
N ILE A 501 16.73 -19.63 11.18
CA ILE A 501 17.19 -18.46 10.44
C ILE A 501 16.27 -18.30 9.24
N TYR A 502 15.51 -17.22 9.21
CA TYR A 502 14.56 -16.91 8.13
C TYR A 502 15.09 -15.90 7.13
N SER A 503 15.69 -14.81 7.63
CA SER A 503 16.27 -13.74 6.80
C SER A 503 17.77 -13.98 6.59
N GLY A 504 18.32 -13.41 5.53
CA GLY A 504 19.73 -13.53 5.19
C GLY A 504 20.57 -12.42 5.82
N LYS A 505 21.26 -11.66 4.96
CA LYS A 505 22.17 -10.58 5.35
C LYS A 505 21.45 -9.24 5.41
N LEU A 506 21.64 -8.50 6.51
CA LEU A 506 21.22 -7.10 6.68
C LEU A 506 22.46 -6.22 6.95
N LEU A 507 22.81 -5.38 5.97
CA LEU A 507 23.86 -4.36 6.10
C LEU A 507 23.24 -2.97 6.25
N ILE A 508 23.55 -2.28 7.35
CA ILE A 508 23.10 -0.91 7.68
C ILE A 508 24.35 -0.05 7.83
N GLU A 509 24.64 0.83 6.85
CA GLU A 509 25.88 1.60 6.88
C GLU A 509 25.74 3.06 6.43
N GLY A 510 26.45 3.97 7.07
CA GLY A 510 26.53 5.37 6.66
C GLY A 510 25.23 6.17 6.84
N ASN A 511 24.24 5.65 7.56
CA ASN A 511 22.95 6.32 7.74
C ASN A 511 23.02 7.36 8.88
N ARG A 512 22.15 8.36 8.80
CA ARG A 512 21.99 9.40 9.80
C ARG A 512 20.60 9.29 10.44
N PHE A 513 20.55 9.12 11.76
CA PHE A 513 19.33 9.05 12.53
C PHE A 513 19.21 10.33 13.38
N THR A 514 18.21 11.16 13.11
CA THR A 514 17.85 12.34 13.91
C THR A 514 16.46 12.11 14.51
N GLN A 515 16.38 11.82 15.80
CA GLN A 515 15.13 11.38 16.46
C GLN A 515 15.04 11.94 17.88
N ALA A 516 13.80 12.04 18.39
CA ALA A 516 13.56 12.40 19.79
C ALA A 516 14.18 11.36 20.75
N GLU A 517 14.14 10.10 20.35
CA GLU A 517 14.61 8.95 21.13
C GLU A 517 15.36 7.96 20.24
N LYS A 518 16.34 7.27 20.80
CA LYS A 518 17.16 6.30 20.07
C LYS A 518 16.35 5.02 19.76
N ARG A 519 15.65 5.00 18.61
CA ARG A 519 14.80 3.90 18.11
C ARG A 519 15.25 3.51 16.73
N ILE A 520 16.25 2.64 16.59
CA ILE A 520 16.97 2.45 15.35
C ILE A 520 16.64 1.12 14.71
N LEU A 521 16.92 0.00 15.41
CA LEU A 521 16.84 -1.33 14.84
C LEU A 521 16.19 -2.33 15.80
N GLN A 522 15.28 -3.13 15.28
CA GLN A 522 14.86 -4.40 15.88
C GLN A 522 14.94 -5.49 14.83
N VAL A 523 15.70 -6.54 15.10
CA VAL A 523 15.93 -7.64 14.16
C VAL A 523 15.90 -8.98 14.88
N SER A 524 15.34 -9.99 14.22
CA SER A 524 15.41 -11.38 14.71
C SER A 524 15.49 -12.37 13.54
N HIS A 525 16.03 -13.55 13.83
CA HIS A 525 16.10 -14.69 12.89
C HIS A 525 16.81 -14.37 11.57
N ALA A 526 17.86 -13.52 11.62
CA ALA A 526 18.69 -13.14 10.48
C ALA A 526 20.05 -13.88 10.53
N ALA A 527 20.57 -14.30 9.37
CA ALA A 527 21.87 -14.98 9.29
C ALA A 527 23.04 -14.06 9.65
N GLU A 528 23.01 -12.83 9.15
CA GLU A 528 24.07 -11.84 9.37
C GLU A 528 23.47 -10.43 9.53
N VAL A 529 23.89 -9.73 10.57
CA VAL A 529 23.52 -8.32 10.81
C VAL A 529 24.79 -7.50 10.99
N VAL A 530 25.00 -6.54 10.11
CA VAL A 530 26.15 -5.62 10.17
C VAL A 530 25.63 -4.19 10.23
N MET A 531 26.02 -3.44 11.27
CA MET A 531 25.68 -2.04 11.45
C MET A 531 26.95 -1.23 11.73
N ARG A 532 27.32 -0.32 10.79
CA ARG A 532 28.58 0.41 10.89
C ARG A 532 28.50 1.80 10.26
N ASN A 533 29.39 2.70 10.72
CA ASN A 533 29.51 4.06 10.17
C ASN A 533 28.19 4.86 10.20
N ASN A 534 27.24 4.50 11.06
CA ASN A 534 26.00 5.24 11.21
C ASN A 534 26.16 6.33 12.30
N THR A 535 25.30 7.32 12.29
CA THR A 535 25.30 8.39 13.28
C THR A 535 23.92 8.58 13.88
N PHE A 536 23.88 8.87 15.18
CA PHE A 536 22.65 9.23 15.89
C PHE A 536 22.77 10.64 16.50
N LYS A 537 21.75 11.46 16.24
CA LYS A 537 21.57 12.76 16.87
C LYS A 537 20.24 12.80 17.59
N LYS A 538 20.27 13.00 18.92
CA LYS A 538 19.07 13.25 19.70
C LYS A 538 18.56 14.66 19.44
N ASP A 539 17.27 14.80 19.13
CA ASP A 539 16.58 16.07 19.01
C ASP A 539 15.29 16.03 19.85
N ALA A 540 15.37 16.60 21.05
CA ALA A 540 14.26 16.61 22.00
C ALA A 540 13.09 17.55 21.59
N THR A 541 13.23 18.32 20.52
CA THR A 541 12.14 19.15 19.97
C THR A 541 11.19 18.35 19.08
N LEU A 542 11.62 17.17 18.64
CA LEU A 542 10.81 16.28 17.85
C LEU A 542 9.77 15.54 18.71
N PRO A 543 8.57 15.29 18.20
CA PRO A 543 7.55 14.57 18.95
C PRO A 543 7.91 13.09 19.14
N SER A 544 7.58 12.56 20.31
CA SER A 544 7.63 11.13 20.60
C SER A 544 6.62 10.76 21.68
N HIS A 545 6.02 9.58 21.58
CA HIS A 545 5.02 9.07 22.52
C HIS A 545 5.50 7.94 23.39
N TRP A 546 6.62 7.29 23.06
CA TRP A 546 7.00 6.01 23.63
C TRP A 546 8.26 6.14 24.49
N GLN A 547 8.29 5.39 25.59
CA GLN A 547 9.52 5.17 26.34
C GLN A 547 10.37 4.13 25.60
N VAL A 548 11.68 4.32 25.54
CA VAL A 548 12.62 3.54 24.75
C VAL A 548 13.70 2.92 25.61
N ASN A 549 14.18 1.74 25.20
CA ASN A 549 15.40 1.16 25.75
C ASN A 549 16.61 2.06 25.46
N GLU A 550 17.57 2.13 26.36
CA GLU A 550 18.75 2.98 26.22
C GLU A 550 19.59 2.66 24.97
N SER A 551 19.66 1.38 24.57
CA SER A 551 20.44 0.96 23.40
C SER A 551 19.84 1.39 22.06
N GLY A 552 18.52 1.45 21.94
CA GLY A 552 17.81 1.73 20.68
C GLY A 552 18.03 0.72 19.56
N VAL A 553 18.76 -0.35 19.84
CA VAL A 553 19.07 -1.48 18.95
C VAL A 553 18.79 -2.75 19.72
N SER A 554 18.01 -3.65 19.13
CA SER A 554 17.75 -4.99 19.67
C SER A 554 17.88 -6.06 18.59
N TYR A 555 18.47 -7.19 18.97
CA TYR A 555 18.60 -8.36 18.11
C TYR A 555 18.41 -9.64 18.90
N GLU A 556 17.74 -10.61 18.31
CA GLU A 556 17.46 -11.90 18.93
C GLU A 556 17.55 -13.02 17.90
N HIS A 557 18.06 -14.19 18.29
CA HIS A 557 18.09 -15.39 17.44
C HIS A 557 18.73 -15.15 16.05
N CYS A 558 19.78 -14.32 16.01
CA CYS A 558 20.57 -14.04 14.82
C CYS A 558 21.86 -14.85 14.82
N GLY A 559 22.42 -15.13 13.62
CA GLY A 559 23.70 -15.78 13.45
C GLY A 559 24.87 -14.85 13.80
N GLN A 560 25.48 -14.25 12.79
CA GLN A 560 26.58 -13.29 13.00
C GLN A 560 26.02 -11.87 13.23
N VAL A 561 26.50 -11.19 14.28
CA VAL A 561 26.07 -9.80 14.59
C VAL A 561 27.28 -8.93 14.84
N GLU A 562 27.45 -7.88 14.05
CA GLU A 562 28.47 -6.83 14.18
C GLU A 562 27.79 -5.47 14.23
N ILE A 563 27.76 -4.82 15.39
CA ILE A 563 27.10 -3.52 15.61
C ILE A 563 28.09 -2.56 16.24
N GLU A 564 28.42 -1.50 15.52
CA GLU A 564 29.18 -0.37 16.05
C GLU A 564 28.26 0.53 16.90
N ASP A 565 28.80 1.09 17.97
CA ASP A 565 28.11 2.06 18.83
C ASP A 565 27.77 3.35 18.05
N LEU A 566 26.60 3.96 18.37
CA LEU A 566 26.04 5.14 17.72
C LEU A 566 26.05 6.33 18.65
#